data_93759f926009c62ecae2e227409988b9
#
_entry.id   93759f926009c62ecae2e227409988b9
#
_cell.length_a   1.000
_cell.length_b   1.000
_cell.length_c   1.000
_cell.angle_alpha   90.00
_cell.angle_beta   90.00
_cell.angle_gamma   90.00
#
_symmetry.space_group_name_H-M   'P 1'
#
loop_
_entity.id
_entity.type
_entity.pdbx_description
1 polymer ?
#
loop_
_entity_poly.entity_id
_entity_poly.type
_entity_poly.pdbx_seq_one_letter_code
_entity_poly.pdbx_strand_id
1 'polypeptide(L)'
;MKLKEDVIFWVTIRNEKKLATLSNVSTNQDYKENLVEMNGKYYSIWNPHMSKLAAAIINGMEIFPILKKTKILYVDPNTEKTVKHISNIVGINGKIFVVRDVMKNSKNLLEQIVKNRSNIFAIVPDKTNTGRLTGMTEMMDVIYIDIAEHNQTEIIIQNCKNHLKIGGFLMLIVPTKNIDFANNTSKKNQEERKKLQTSFDIIQEINLTDFFKEYSIVIAKYLG
;
A
#
# COMPACT_ATOMS: atom_id res chain seq x y z
N MET A 1 19.52 -1.10 5.36
CA MET A 1 19.36 0.11 4.53
C MET A 1 18.23 0.93 5.15
N LYS A 2 18.55 2.07 5.79
CA LYS A 2 17.57 2.94 6.48
C LYS A 2 16.79 3.75 5.44
N LEU A 3 15.76 3.18 4.85
CA LEU A 3 15.01 3.77 3.72
C LEU A 3 13.84 4.68 4.14
N LYS A 4 13.58 4.85 5.46
CA LYS A 4 12.40 5.59 5.95
C LYS A 4 12.68 7.07 6.28
N GLU A 5 13.92 7.45 6.54
CA GLU A 5 14.27 8.72 7.21
C GLU A 5 13.91 9.98 6.40
N ASP A 6 13.75 9.86 5.04
CA ASP A 6 13.46 11.02 4.18
C ASP A 6 11.98 11.17 3.78
N VAL A 7 11.13 10.20 4.12
CA VAL A 7 9.74 10.17 3.64
C VAL A 7 8.71 9.93 4.74
N ILE A 8 9.14 9.37 5.88
CA ILE A 8 8.31 9.10 7.06
C ILE A 8 8.89 9.86 8.24
N PHE A 9 8.03 10.55 8.97
CA PHE A 9 8.39 11.43 10.07
C PHE A 9 7.68 11.01 11.35
N TRP A 10 8.34 11.26 12.47
CA TRP A 10 7.74 11.18 13.78
C TRP A 10 7.58 12.59 14.33
N VAL A 11 6.35 12.99 14.58
CA VAL A 11 6.01 14.28 15.17
C VAL A 11 5.50 14.11 16.60
N THR A 12 5.91 14.97 17.51
CA THR A 12 5.46 14.93 18.90
C THR A 12 4.30 15.91 19.09
N ILE A 13 3.13 15.40 19.49
CA ILE A 13 1.94 16.18 19.78
C ILE A 13 1.49 15.83 21.19
N ARG A 14 1.40 16.79 22.10
CA ARG A 14 0.97 16.58 23.49
C ARG A 14 1.73 15.41 24.16
N ASN A 15 3.06 15.40 24.01
CA ASN A 15 3.98 14.35 24.49
C ASN A 15 3.82 12.95 23.88
N GLU A 16 3.00 12.78 22.83
CA GLU A 16 2.87 11.51 22.11
C GLU A 16 3.58 11.60 20.75
N LYS A 17 4.38 10.59 20.43
CA LYS A 17 4.99 10.44 19.10
C LYS A 17 3.96 9.88 18.12
N LYS A 18 3.72 10.59 17.02
CA LYS A 18 2.78 10.18 15.97
C LYS A 18 3.48 10.06 14.63
N LEU A 19 3.13 9.02 13.90
CA LEU A 19 3.59 8.81 12.53
C LEU A 19 3.01 9.89 11.62
N ALA A 20 3.80 10.41 10.69
CA ALA A 20 3.36 11.45 9.77
C ALA A 20 4.08 11.40 8.42
N THR A 21 3.52 12.04 7.42
CA THR A 21 4.15 12.33 6.13
C THR A 21 4.15 13.83 5.87
N LEU A 22 5.16 14.34 5.17
CA LEU A 22 5.19 15.73 4.74
C LEU A 22 4.04 15.97 3.74
N SER A 23 3.18 16.95 4.02
CA SER A 23 2.05 17.25 3.14
C SER A 23 2.51 17.94 1.86
N ASN A 24 2.06 17.43 0.71
CA ASN A 24 2.30 18.03 -0.60
C ASN A 24 1.20 19.06 -0.99
N VAL A 25 0.19 19.21 -0.12
CA VAL A 25 -0.96 20.10 -0.38
C VAL A 25 -0.86 21.31 0.53
N SER A 26 -0.87 22.48 -0.08
CA SER A 26 -1.02 23.76 0.66
C SER A 26 -2.40 23.79 1.34
N THR A 27 -2.49 24.46 2.47
CA THR A 27 -3.60 24.55 3.44
C THR A 27 -4.96 25.02 2.92
N ASN A 28 -5.35 24.73 1.71
CA ASN A 28 -6.67 25.07 1.21
C ASN A 28 -7.75 24.16 1.80
N GLN A 29 -8.73 24.78 2.36
CA GLN A 29 -9.93 24.48 3.13
C GLN A 29 -10.67 23.14 2.93
N ASP A 30 -10.29 22.30 1.99
CA ASP A 30 -10.95 21.00 1.70
C ASP A 30 -10.36 19.80 2.47
N TYR A 31 -9.29 20.01 3.22
CA TYR A 31 -8.61 18.94 3.93
C TYR A 31 -8.81 19.06 5.45
N LYS A 32 -9.82 18.37 5.96
CA LYS A 32 -9.93 18.00 7.39
C LYS A 32 -8.90 16.92 7.76
N GLU A 33 -7.70 17.01 7.22
CA GLU A 33 -6.59 16.17 7.66
C GLU A 33 -6.05 16.75 8.96
N ASN A 34 -5.64 15.90 9.88
CA ASN A 34 -4.91 16.30 11.08
C ASN A 34 -3.51 16.80 10.67
N LEU A 35 -3.44 18.03 10.15
CA LEU A 35 -2.20 18.68 9.77
C LEU A 35 -1.57 19.33 11.00
N VAL A 36 -0.26 19.16 11.14
CA VAL A 36 0.55 19.81 12.16
C VAL A 36 1.63 20.62 11.47
N GLU A 37 1.72 21.89 11.82
CA GLU A 37 2.79 22.75 11.34
C GLU A 37 4.02 22.62 12.25
N MET A 38 5.17 22.35 11.65
CA MET A 38 6.47 22.32 12.32
C MET A 38 7.53 22.94 11.40
N ASN A 39 8.23 23.96 11.89
CA ASN A 39 9.31 24.63 11.15
C ASN A 39 8.88 25.11 9.74
N GLY A 40 7.68 25.69 9.63
CA GLY A 40 7.12 26.19 8.36
C GLY A 40 6.73 25.11 7.36
N LYS A 41 6.64 23.84 7.80
CA LYS A 41 6.18 22.71 6.98
C LYS A 41 4.97 22.06 7.61
N TYR A 42 4.07 21.56 6.78
CA TYR A 42 2.87 20.85 7.22
C TYR A 42 3.07 19.33 7.13
N TYR A 43 2.73 18.65 8.22
CA TYR A 43 2.81 17.20 8.35
C TYR A 43 1.41 16.62 8.54
N SER A 44 1.04 15.67 7.70
CA SER A 44 -0.21 14.93 7.82
C SER A 44 0.00 13.74 8.76
N ILE A 45 -0.79 13.66 9.83
CA ILE A 45 -0.71 12.59 10.83
C ILE A 45 -1.30 11.30 10.25
N TRP A 46 -0.52 10.24 10.30
CA TRP A 46 -0.87 8.93 9.77
C TRP A 46 -1.34 7.98 10.86
N ASN A 47 -2.66 7.82 10.98
CA ASN A 47 -3.26 7.00 12.04
C ASN A 47 -3.14 5.50 11.71
N PRO A 48 -2.46 4.68 12.56
CA PRO A 48 -2.29 3.25 12.32
C PRO A 48 -3.60 2.44 12.42
N HIS A 49 -4.60 2.93 13.17
CA HIS A 49 -5.93 2.28 13.21
C HIS A 49 -6.75 2.45 11.93
N MET A 50 -6.30 3.30 11.01
CA MET A 50 -6.99 3.59 9.76
C MET A 50 -6.16 3.22 8.51
N SER A 51 -4.99 2.62 8.70
CA SER A 51 -4.08 2.26 7.61
C SER A 51 -3.22 1.06 8.00
N LYS A 52 -3.42 -0.05 7.33
CA LYS A 52 -2.62 -1.26 7.53
C LYS A 52 -1.14 -1.01 7.27
N LEU A 53 -0.82 -0.12 6.32
CA LEU A 53 0.56 0.28 6.05
C LEU A 53 1.17 1.07 7.21
N ALA A 54 0.43 1.99 7.81
CA ALA A 54 0.89 2.71 9.01
C ALA A 54 1.09 1.76 10.20
N ALA A 55 0.15 0.82 10.39
CA ALA A 55 0.27 -0.23 11.40
C ALA A 55 1.54 -1.06 11.20
N ALA A 56 1.83 -1.46 9.97
CA ALA A 56 3.05 -2.20 9.64
C ALA A 56 4.33 -1.42 9.95
N ILE A 57 4.34 -0.12 9.67
CA ILE A 57 5.49 0.75 9.98
C ILE A 57 5.72 0.80 11.49
N ILE A 58 4.67 0.93 12.28
CA ILE A 58 4.75 0.96 13.76
C ILE A 58 5.17 -0.41 14.30
N ASN A 59 4.67 -1.51 13.72
CA ASN A 59 5.00 -2.87 14.12
C ASN A 59 6.38 -3.35 13.58
N GLY A 60 7.25 -2.42 13.20
CA GLY A 60 8.66 -2.75 12.91
C GLY A 60 8.97 -3.08 11.44
N MET A 61 8.20 -2.54 10.47
CA MET A 61 8.59 -2.65 9.07
C MET A 61 10.01 -2.11 8.85
N GLU A 62 10.93 -2.96 8.42
CA GLU A 62 12.32 -2.59 8.14
C GLU A 62 12.51 -2.17 6.67
N ILE A 63 11.92 -2.93 5.76
CA ILE A 63 11.98 -2.66 4.32
C ILE A 63 10.73 -1.89 3.90
N PHE A 64 10.92 -0.64 3.57
CA PHE A 64 9.85 0.25 3.07
C PHE A 64 10.16 0.67 1.63
N PRO A 65 9.53 0.03 0.61
CA PRO A 65 9.91 0.21 -0.78
C PRO A 65 9.31 1.46 -1.45
N ILE A 66 8.43 2.20 -0.76
CA ILE A 66 7.77 3.39 -1.31
C ILE A 66 8.64 4.62 -1.02
N LEU A 67 9.25 5.18 -2.04
CA LEU A 67 10.15 6.33 -1.96
C LEU A 67 9.66 7.48 -2.85
N LYS A 68 10.36 8.61 -2.81
CA LYS A 68 10.12 9.71 -3.75
C LYS A 68 10.24 9.21 -5.20
N LYS A 69 9.31 9.64 -6.06
CA LYS A 69 9.21 9.29 -7.49
C LYS A 69 8.82 7.82 -7.78
N THR A 70 8.49 7.01 -6.77
CA THR A 70 8.02 5.63 -6.96
C THR A 70 6.74 5.64 -7.81
N LYS A 71 6.67 4.72 -8.77
CA LYS A 71 5.44 4.35 -9.48
C LYS A 71 4.82 3.16 -8.78
N ILE A 72 3.60 3.33 -8.29
CA ILE A 72 2.91 2.32 -7.51
C ILE A 72 1.54 1.98 -8.11
N LEU A 73 1.24 0.69 -8.16
CA LEU A 73 -0.09 0.18 -8.41
C LEU A 73 -0.71 -0.20 -7.05
N TYR A 74 -1.79 0.45 -6.66
CA TYR A 74 -2.51 0.16 -5.44
C TYR A 74 -3.84 -0.50 -5.76
N VAL A 75 -3.98 -1.76 -5.40
CA VAL A 75 -5.16 -2.56 -5.68
C VAL A 75 -6.07 -2.62 -4.45
N ASP A 76 -7.32 -2.24 -4.66
CA ASP A 76 -8.44 -2.24 -3.71
C ASP A 76 -8.17 -1.54 -2.37
N PRO A 77 -7.79 -0.24 -2.37
CA PRO A 77 -7.61 0.50 -1.13
C PRO A 77 -8.91 0.55 -0.30
N ASN A 78 -8.83 0.20 0.97
CA ASN A 78 -9.97 0.27 1.88
C ASN A 78 -10.34 1.71 2.26
N THR A 79 -9.37 2.61 2.27
CA THR A 79 -9.55 4.03 2.63
C THR A 79 -8.71 4.94 1.75
N GLU A 80 -9.20 6.18 1.55
CA GLU A 80 -8.43 7.22 0.88
C GLU A 80 -7.19 7.65 1.67
N LYS A 81 -7.15 7.40 2.99
CA LYS A 81 -6.08 7.88 3.86
C LYS A 81 -4.72 7.28 3.53
N THR A 82 -4.63 5.96 3.35
CA THR A 82 -3.38 5.31 2.94
C THR A 82 -2.88 5.84 1.61
N VAL A 83 -3.78 5.99 0.62
CA VAL A 83 -3.42 6.51 -0.71
C VAL A 83 -2.89 7.93 -0.63
N LYS A 84 -3.50 8.79 0.19
CA LYS A 84 -3.06 10.19 0.40
C LYS A 84 -1.67 10.26 1.02
N HIS A 85 -1.37 9.43 2.03
CA HIS A 85 -0.03 9.36 2.61
C HIS A 85 1.02 8.85 1.62
N ILE A 86 0.69 7.82 0.84
CA ILE A 86 1.56 7.35 -0.25
C ILE A 86 1.80 8.48 -1.27
N SER A 87 0.75 9.25 -1.64
CA SER A 87 0.87 10.40 -2.53
C SER A 87 1.82 11.47 -1.98
N ASN A 88 1.76 11.75 -0.68
CA ASN A 88 2.71 12.65 -0.02
C ASN A 88 4.15 12.13 -0.15
N ILE A 89 4.35 10.82 0.05
CA ILE A 89 5.67 10.17 0.01
C ILE A 89 6.27 10.20 -1.40
N VAL A 90 5.53 9.73 -2.40
CA VAL A 90 6.06 9.65 -3.77
C VAL A 90 6.25 11.02 -4.42
N GLY A 91 5.49 12.03 -3.94
CA GLY A 91 5.57 13.40 -4.41
C GLY A 91 5.01 13.60 -5.81
N ILE A 92 5.08 14.84 -6.32
CA ILE A 92 4.50 15.22 -7.61
C ILE A 92 5.11 14.47 -8.81
N ASN A 93 6.34 13.99 -8.69
CA ASN A 93 7.03 13.24 -9.74
C ASN A 93 6.84 11.71 -9.63
N GLY A 94 6.15 11.23 -8.59
CA GLY A 94 5.71 9.84 -8.48
C GLY A 94 4.34 9.66 -9.10
N LYS A 95 3.92 8.39 -9.25
CA LYS A 95 2.58 8.07 -9.78
C LYS A 95 1.94 6.98 -8.95
N ILE A 96 0.66 7.13 -8.65
CA ILE A 96 -0.14 6.12 -7.98
C ILE A 96 -1.31 5.75 -8.90
N PHE A 97 -1.32 4.53 -9.37
CA PHE A 97 -2.44 3.97 -10.10
C PHE A 97 -3.31 3.20 -9.09
N VAL A 98 -4.53 3.66 -8.90
CA VAL A 98 -5.48 3.05 -7.96
C VAL A 98 -6.49 2.24 -8.74
N VAL A 99 -6.54 0.94 -8.45
CA VAL A 99 -7.51 0.02 -9.06
C VAL A 99 -8.52 -0.40 -8.00
N ARG A 100 -9.79 -0.23 -8.30
CA ARG A 100 -10.87 -0.69 -7.44
C ARG A 100 -12.08 -1.14 -8.25
N ASP A 101 -12.73 -2.22 -7.81
CA ASP A 101 -13.97 -2.69 -8.41
C ASP A 101 -15.11 -1.68 -8.16
N VAL A 102 -15.74 -1.22 -9.24
CA VAL A 102 -16.83 -0.22 -9.21
C VAL A 102 -18.10 -0.76 -8.54
N MET A 103 -18.25 -2.09 -8.47
CA MET A 103 -19.43 -2.73 -7.89
C MET A 103 -19.55 -2.56 -6.36
N LYS A 104 -18.47 -2.18 -5.68
CA LYS A 104 -18.41 -2.05 -4.20
C LYS A 104 -18.72 -0.62 -3.69
N ASN A 105 -19.70 0.11 -4.24
CA ASN A 105 -20.00 1.51 -3.82
C ASN A 105 -18.78 2.45 -3.83
N SER A 106 -17.88 2.24 -4.75
CA SER A 106 -16.52 2.79 -4.73
C SER A 106 -16.37 4.13 -5.46
N LYS A 107 -17.40 4.60 -6.16
CA LYS A 107 -17.30 5.85 -6.93
C LYS A 107 -16.93 7.04 -6.04
N ASN A 108 -17.61 7.20 -4.91
CA ASN A 108 -17.34 8.29 -3.96
C ASN A 108 -15.93 8.19 -3.37
N LEU A 109 -15.44 6.95 -3.10
CA LEU A 109 -14.10 6.76 -2.57
C LEU A 109 -13.03 7.10 -3.62
N LEU A 110 -13.19 6.66 -4.87
CA LEU A 110 -12.27 7.01 -5.94
C LEU A 110 -12.23 8.52 -6.20
N GLU A 111 -13.38 9.19 -6.21
CA GLU A 111 -13.45 10.64 -6.33
C GLU A 111 -12.71 11.35 -5.18
N GLN A 112 -12.88 10.88 -3.94
CA GLN A 112 -12.17 11.41 -2.77
C GLN A 112 -10.65 11.15 -2.82
N ILE A 113 -10.24 10.02 -3.39
CA ILE A 113 -8.83 9.65 -3.54
C ILE A 113 -8.14 10.57 -4.54
N VAL A 114 -8.74 10.80 -5.73
CA VAL A 114 -8.12 11.60 -6.80
C VAL A 114 -8.27 13.12 -6.60
N LYS A 115 -9.23 13.54 -5.78
CA LYS A 115 -9.49 14.96 -5.56
C LYS A 115 -8.23 15.69 -5.08
N ASN A 116 -7.89 16.78 -5.78
CA ASN A 116 -6.76 17.69 -5.46
C ASN A 116 -5.35 17.04 -5.46
N ARG A 117 -5.17 15.89 -6.17
CA ARG A 117 -3.88 15.21 -6.26
C ARG A 117 -3.56 14.80 -7.69
N SER A 118 -2.62 15.50 -8.31
CA SER A 118 -2.23 15.31 -9.72
C SER A 118 -1.42 14.02 -9.97
N ASN A 119 -0.93 13.39 -8.91
CA ASN A 119 -0.10 12.17 -8.99
C ASN A 119 -0.89 10.87 -8.73
N ILE A 120 -2.23 10.95 -8.62
CA ILE A 120 -3.11 9.80 -8.43
C ILE A 120 -4.01 9.61 -9.65
N PHE A 121 -4.02 8.40 -10.18
CA PHE A 121 -4.78 7.99 -11.36
C PHE A 121 -5.70 6.84 -10.99
N ALA A 122 -7.02 7.03 -11.12
CA ALA A 122 -7.99 5.96 -10.91
C ALA A 122 -8.10 5.11 -12.17
N ILE A 123 -8.01 3.79 -12.02
CA ILE A 123 -8.22 2.80 -13.07
C ILE A 123 -9.48 2.02 -12.72
N VAL A 124 -10.43 2.01 -13.64
CA VAL A 124 -11.63 1.18 -13.54
C VAL A 124 -11.36 -0.11 -14.34
N PRO A 125 -11.32 -1.28 -13.69
CA PRO A 125 -11.10 -2.54 -14.38
C PRO A 125 -12.27 -2.84 -15.33
N ASP A 126 -11.97 -3.42 -16.48
CA ASP A 126 -12.99 -3.91 -17.42
C ASP A 126 -13.72 -5.10 -16.79
N LYS A 127 -15.06 -5.05 -16.82
CA LYS A 127 -15.94 -6.09 -16.27
C LYS A 127 -15.77 -7.46 -16.95
N THR A 128 -15.29 -7.47 -18.18
CA THR A 128 -15.11 -8.69 -18.99
C THR A 128 -13.80 -9.42 -18.68
N ASN A 129 -12.87 -8.78 -17.96
CA ASN A 129 -11.52 -9.28 -17.73
C ASN A 129 -11.21 -9.24 -16.23
N THR A 130 -11.87 -10.11 -15.45
CA THR A 130 -11.66 -10.24 -14.02
C THR A 130 -10.17 -10.49 -13.72
N GLY A 131 -9.52 -9.48 -13.12
CA GLY A 131 -8.15 -9.58 -12.67
C GLY A 131 -7.06 -9.10 -13.64
N ARG A 132 -7.37 -8.73 -14.88
CA ARG A 132 -6.39 -8.17 -15.82
C ARG A 132 -6.52 -6.65 -15.91
N LEU A 133 -5.43 -5.97 -15.62
CA LEU A 133 -5.29 -4.52 -15.82
C LEU A 133 -4.89 -4.29 -17.29
N THR A 134 -5.88 -4.24 -18.18
CA THR A 134 -5.65 -3.94 -19.60
C THR A 134 -5.47 -2.44 -19.79
N GLY A 135 -4.52 -2.05 -20.64
CA GLY A 135 -4.28 -0.64 -20.99
C GLY A 135 -3.22 0.08 -20.17
N MET A 136 -2.67 -0.53 -19.13
CA MET A 136 -1.47 -0.01 -18.48
C MET A 136 -0.21 -0.41 -19.23
N THR A 137 0.54 0.58 -19.69
CA THR A 137 1.81 0.38 -20.41
C THR A 137 3.03 0.66 -19.53
N GLU A 138 2.84 1.32 -18.39
CA GLU A 138 3.93 1.64 -17.47
C GLU A 138 4.21 0.50 -16.50
N MET A 139 5.51 0.18 -16.31
CA MET A 139 5.94 -0.78 -15.29
C MET A 139 6.06 -0.09 -13.93
N MET A 140 5.59 -0.78 -12.89
CA MET A 140 5.58 -0.29 -11.51
C MET A 140 6.86 -0.67 -10.77
N ASP A 141 7.27 0.18 -9.84
CA ASP A 141 8.33 -0.11 -8.87
C ASP A 141 7.77 -0.92 -7.70
N VAL A 142 6.49 -0.66 -7.35
CA VAL A 142 5.78 -1.32 -6.24
C VAL A 142 4.36 -1.68 -6.69
N ILE A 143 3.91 -2.87 -6.32
CA ILE A 143 2.48 -3.24 -6.33
C ILE A 143 2.05 -3.45 -4.88
N TYR A 144 1.03 -2.70 -4.43
CA TYR A 144 0.43 -2.84 -3.11
C TYR A 144 -1.00 -3.36 -3.24
N ILE A 145 -1.28 -4.51 -2.63
CA ILE A 145 -2.57 -5.20 -2.71
C ILE A 145 -3.18 -5.27 -1.31
N ASP A 146 -4.32 -4.60 -1.13
CA ASP A 146 -5.05 -4.52 0.13
C ASP A 146 -6.35 -5.35 0.11
N ILE A 147 -6.33 -6.47 -0.62
CA ILE A 147 -7.43 -7.42 -0.74
C ILE A 147 -7.22 -8.56 0.26
N ALA A 148 -8.28 -8.88 1.01
CA ALA A 148 -8.28 -9.95 2.00
C ALA A 148 -8.99 -11.24 1.51
N GLU A 149 -8.97 -11.53 0.22
CA GLU A 149 -9.65 -12.69 -0.35
C GLU A 149 -8.72 -13.88 -0.54
N HIS A 150 -9.30 -15.09 -0.43
CA HIS A 150 -8.57 -16.36 -0.60
C HIS A 150 -8.39 -16.71 -2.08
N ASN A 151 -7.35 -17.52 -2.38
CA ASN A 151 -7.10 -18.14 -3.68
C ASN A 151 -6.77 -17.16 -4.82
N GLN A 152 -6.11 -16.04 -4.53
CA GLN A 152 -5.75 -15.06 -5.56
C GLN A 152 -4.26 -15.05 -5.92
N THR A 153 -3.44 -15.94 -5.36
CA THR A 153 -1.99 -15.94 -5.58
C THR A 153 -1.63 -16.01 -7.06
N GLU A 154 -2.33 -16.82 -7.85
CA GLU A 154 -2.07 -16.90 -9.30
C GLU A 154 -2.40 -15.59 -10.03
N ILE A 155 -3.51 -14.95 -9.67
CA ILE A 155 -3.91 -13.64 -10.23
C ILE A 155 -2.89 -12.56 -9.81
N ILE A 156 -2.42 -12.60 -8.56
CA ILE A 156 -1.40 -11.69 -8.05
C ILE A 156 -0.10 -11.86 -8.84
N ILE A 157 0.38 -13.10 -8.99
CA ILE A 157 1.58 -13.41 -9.77
C ILE A 157 1.44 -12.93 -11.21
N GLN A 158 0.30 -13.20 -11.85
CA GLN A 158 0.07 -12.78 -13.23
C GLN A 158 0.05 -11.26 -13.39
N ASN A 159 -0.59 -10.53 -12.47
CA ASN A 159 -0.57 -9.07 -12.48
C ASN A 159 0.84 -8.52 -12.25
N CYS A 160 1.61 -9.13 -11.35
CA CYS A 160 3.01 -8.73 -11.13
C CYS A 160 3.87 -8.99 -12.36
N LYS A 161 3.73 -10.13 -13.03
CA LYS A 161 4.43 -10.42 -14.30
C LYS A 161 4.17 -9.36 -15.37
N ASN A 162 2.95 -8.86 -15.43
CA ASN A 162 2.55 -7.90 -16.46
C ASN A 162 2.94 -6.45 -16.11
N HIS A 163 3.03 -6.11 -14.82
CA HIS A 163 3.08 -4.71 -14.41
C HIS A 163 4.20 -4.37 -13.42
N LEU A 164 4.88 -5.35 -12.82
CA LEU A 164 5.95 -5.11 -11.85
C LEU A 164 7.32 -5.27 -12.51
N LYS A 165 8.21 -4.31 -12.29
CA LYS A 165 9.61 -4.41 -12.73
C LYS A 165 10.30 -5.58 -12.03
N ILE A 166 11.18 -6.28 -12.72
CA ILE A 166 12.12 -7.22 -12.08
C ILE A 166 12.92 -6.46 -11.02
N GLY A 167 13.00 -7.01 -9.82
CA GLY A 167 13.58 -6.35 -8.65
C GLY A 167 12.65 -5.35 -7.95
N GLY A 168 11.44 -5.10 -8.48
CA GLY A 168 10.38 -4.34 -7.83
C GLY A 168 9.76 -5.09 -6.65
N PHE A 169 8.88 -4.44 -5.90
CA PHE A 169 8.35 -4.98 -4.65
C PHE A 169 6.83 -5.22 -4.72
N LEU A 170 6.43 -6.39 -4.25
CA LEU A 170 5.05 -6.69 -3.88
C LEU A 170 4.86 -6.41 -2.38
N MET A 171 3.82 -5.66 -2.03
CA MET A 171 3.31 -5.48 -0.67
C MET A 171 1.92 -6.08 -0.63
N LEU A 172 1.73 -7.17 0.10
CA LEU A 172 0.49 -7.93 0.09
C LEU A 172 -0.11 -8.01 1.50
N ILE A 173 -1.33 -7.53 1.66
CA ILE A 173 -2.12 -7.75 2.88
C ILE A 173 -2.72 -9.14 2.83
N VAL A 174 -2.49 -9.92 3.88
CA VAL A 174 -2.96 -11.30 4.01
C VAL A 174 -3.71 -11.48 5.33
N PRO A 175 -4.84 -12.24 5.35
CA PRO A 175 -5.52 -12.59 6.59
C PRO A 175 -4.69 -13.58 7.41
N THR A 176 -4.45 -13.30 8.71
CA THR A 176 -3.66 -14.17 9.59
C THR A 176 -4.36 -15.51 9.89
N LYS A 177 -5.70 -15.56 9.98
CA LYS A 177 -6.44 -16.81 10.22
C LYS A 177 -6.22 -17.84 9.13
N ASN A 178 -5.78 -17.41 7.95
CA ASN A 178 -5.62 -18.27 6.79
C ASN A 178 -4.18 -18.40 6.34
N ILE A 179 -3.32 -17.52 6.80
CA ILE A 179 -1.92 -17.44 6.38
C ILE A 179 -1.13 -16.87 7.55
N ASP A 180 -0.91 -17.66 8.56
CA ASP A 180 0.27 -17.45 9.40
C ASP A 180 1.44 -18.03 8.60
N PHE A 181 2.06 -17.19 7.76
CA PHE A 181 3.15 -17.61 6.88
C PHE A 181 4.34 -18.17 7.68
N ALA A 182 4.48 -17.73 8.93
CA ALA A 182 5.56 -18.20 9.81
C ALA A 182 5.22 -19.49 10.55
N ASN A 183 3.95 -19.69 10.99
CA ASN A 183 3.59 -20.74 11.95
C ASN A 183 2.42 -21.64 11.53
N ASN A 184 1.77 -21.43 10.38
CA ASN A 184 0.56 -22.17 10.06
C ASN A 184 0.84 -23.46 9.28
N THR A 185 0.40 -24.57 9.90
CA THR A 185 0.54 -25.94 9.43
C THR A 185 -0.48 -26.38 8.37
N SER A 186 -1.40 -25.51 7.92
CA SER A 186 -2.35 -25.94 6.89
C SER A 186 -1.64 -26.15 5.55
N LYS A 187 -1.81 -27.33 4.95
CA LYS A 187 -1.22 -27.68 3.65
C LYS A 187 -1.50 -26.63 2.57
N LYS A 188 -2.72 -26.08 2.57
CA LYS A 188 -3.16 -25.09 1.59
C LYS A 188 -2.35 -23.77 1.67
N ASN A 189 -2.07 -23.30 2.86
CA ASN A 189 -1.29 -22.07 3.06
C ASN A 189 0.17 -22.24 2.66
N GLN A 190 0.74 -23.41 2.93
CA GLN A 190 2.07 -23.75 2.48
C GLN A 190 2.16 -23.84 0.95
N GLU A 191 1.12 -24.33 0.28
CA GLU A 191 1.05 -24.36 -1.18
C GLU A 191 0.98 -22.94 -1.78
N GLU A 192 0.13 -22.07 -1.24
CA GLU A 192 0.03 -20.68 -1.70
C GLU A 192 1.34 -19.90 -1.49
N ARG A 193 2.00 -20.11 -0.34
CA ARG A 193 3.33 -19.56 -0.09
C ARG A 193 4.37 -20.05 -1.09
N LYS A 194 4.42 -21.39 -1.33
CA LYS A 194 5.33 -21.97 -2.32
C LYS A 194 5.09 -21.42 -3.71
N LYS A 195 3.82 -21.26 -4.12
CA LYS A 195 3.49 -20.63 -5.40
C LYS A 195 4.03 -19.20 -5.47
N LEU A 196 3.85 -18.40 -4.42
CA LEU A 196 4.40 -17.03 -4.40
C LEU A 196 5.93 -17.04 -4.52
N GLN A 197 6.60 -17.94 -3.81
CA GLN A 197 8.06 -18.09 -3.82
C GLN A 197 8.64 -18.54 -5.16
N THR A 198 7.84 -19.03 -6.11
CA THR A 198 8.32 -19.32 -7.48
C THR A 198 8.74 -18.06 -8.25
N SER A 199 8.18 -16.91 -7.91
CA SER A 199 8.41 -15.65 -8.61
C SER A 199 8.88 -14.53 -7.68
N PHE A 200 8.88 -14.75 -6.36
CA PHE A 200 9.20 -13.74 -5.36
C PHE A 200 10.11 -14.26 -4.26
N ASP A 201 11.03 -13.40 -3.85
CA ASP A 201 11.78 -13.55 -2.59
C ASP A 201 11.01 -12.84 -1.47
N ILE A 202 10.48 -13.59 -0.49
CA ILE A 202 9.76 -13.04 0.65
C ILE A 202 10.78 -12.49 1.63
N ILE A 203 10.84 -11.16 1.76
CA ILE A 203 11.85 -10.46 2.55
C ILE A 203 11.40 -10.25 3.99
N GLN A 204 10.13 -9.86 4.18
CA GLN A 204 9.60 -9.56 5.50
C GLN A 204 8.11 -9.87 5.58
N GLU A 205 7.68 -10.39 6.73
CA GLU A 205 6.29 -10.51 7.12
C GLU A 205 6.08 -9.80 8.46
N ILE A 206 5.02 -8.98 8.55
CA ILE A 206 4.72 -8.18 9.74
C ILE A 206 3.29 -8.43 10.16
N ASN A 207 3.13 -8.87 11.39
CA ASN A 207 1.82 -9.04 11.99
C ASN A 207 1.21 -7.67 12.35
N LEU A 208 -0.10 -7.50 12.07
CA LEU A 208 -0.82 -6.25 12.30
C LEU A 208 -1.84 -6.36 13.45
N THR A 209 -1.82 -7.43 14.26
CA THR A 209 -2.84 -7.76 15.25
C THR A 209 -3.08 -6.67 16.29
N ASP A 210 -2.08 -5.82 16.59
CA ASP A 210 -2.22 -4.70 17.52
C ASP A 210 -3.22 -3.63 17.02
N PHE A 211 -3.40 -3.53 15.69
CA PHE A 211 -4.27 -2.56 15.04
C PHE A 211 -5.38 -3.22 14.21
N PHE A 212 -5.06 -4.36 13.57
CA PHE A 212 -5.95 -5.12 12.68
C PHE A 212 -5.85 -6.61 13.03
N LYS A 213 -6.76 -7.09 13.87
CA LYS A 213 -6.73 -8.40 14.54
C LYS A 213 -6.49 -9.63 13.67
N GLU A 214 -6.69 -9.55 12.38
CA GLU A 214 -6.71 -10.72 11.49
C GLU A 214 -5.84 -10.54 10.25
N TYR A 215 -4.86 -9.63 10.31
CA TYR A 215 -4.05 -9.30 9.13
C TYR A 215 -2.56 -9.28 9.42
N SER A 216 -1.79 -9.70 8.41
CA SER A 216 -0.35 -9.43 8.26
C SER A 216 -0.09 -8.73 6.94
N ILE A 217 1.07 -8.13 6.79
CA ILE A 217 1.59 -7.66 5.51
C ILE A 217 2.84 -8.44 5.14
N VAL A 218 2.89 -8.91 3.91
CA VAL A 218 4.06 -9.57 3.30
C VAL A 218 4.74 -8.59 2.37
N ILE A 219 6.05 -8.47 2.48
CA ILE A 219 6.90 -7.71 1.58
C ILE A 219 7.79 -8.69 0.84
N ALA A 220 7.69 -8.70 -0.48
CA ALA A 220 8.41 -9.62 -1.33
C ALA A 220 9.03 -8.89 -2.53
N LYS A 221 10.21 -9.34 -2.96
CA LYS A 221 10.91 -8.82 -4.13
C LYS A 221 10.65 -9.72 -5.33
N TYR A 222 10.27 -9.12 -6.45
CA TYR A 222 10.00 -9.84 -7.69
C TYR A 222 11.29 -10.28 -8.37
N LEU A 223 11.37 -11.56 -8.73
CA LEU A 223 12.55 -12.18 -9.32
C LEU A 223 12.48 -12.28 -10.86
N GLY A 224 11.26 -12.23 -11.42
CA GLY A 224 10.98 -12.40 -12.84
C GLY A 224 10.10 -13.59 -13.13
#